data_6d94f543f063f08cb6a36bcdd87c967b
#
_entry.id   6d94f543f063f08cb6a36bcdd87c967b
#
_cell.length_a   1.000
_cell.length_b   1.000
_cell.length_c   1.000
_cell.angle_alpha   90.00
_cell.angle_beta   90.00
_cell.angle_gamma   90.00
#
_symmetry.space_group_name_H-M   'P 1'
#
loop_
_entity.id
_entity.type
_entity.pdbx_description
1 polymer ?
#
loop_
_entity_poly.entity_id
_entity_poly.type
_entity_poly.pdbx_seq_one_letter_code
_entity_poly.pdbx_strand_id
1 'polypeptide(L)'
;MPSQKEVEKIFETILGGALENKGPKVLGEEEEPEVTKTIGNEIHFYGEITPENTLEFVESFRKLEIHLLKQKADLIGYEPEIRIHIMSEGGDMFSGFTLKNVLEKSRVKVVTIAQGACCSAATFMFLGGSERRMGENAYLLIHQLSTDFWGKYQDLKNEMKSCDKFMASLKNMYMTKTEIPEKKFKKLMKKDLFLSASKCLKYKIA
;
A
#
# COMPACT_ATOMS: atom_id res chain seq x y z
N MET A 1 55.67 -29.98 0.34
CA MET A 1 54.77 -29.39 1.31
C MET A 1 54.25 -28.08 0.70
N PRO A 2 52.98 -27.84 0.68
CA PRO A 2 52.47 -26.60 0.11
C PRO A 2 52.95 -25.39 0.91
N SER A 3 53.19 -24.26 0.24
CA SER A 3 53.65 -23.03 0.89
C SER A 3 52.53 -22.41 1.75
N GLN A 4 52.92 -21.61 2.73
CA GLN A 4 51.99 -20.98 3.65
C GLN A 4 50.91 -20.18 2.92
N LYS A 5 51.23 -19.55 1.77
CA LYS A 5 50.28 -18.83 0.88
C LYS A 5 49.29 -19.74 0.17
N GLU A 6 49.68 -20.96 -0.17
CA GLU A 6 48.79 -21.94 -0.78
C GLU A 6 47.82 -22.52 0.25
N VAL A 7 48.22 -22.67 1.51
CA VAL A 7 47.36 -23.08 2.61
C VAL A 7 46.36 -22.00 2.96
N GLU A 8 46.76 -20.73 3.00
CA GLU A 8 45.83 -19.59 3.20
C GLU A 8 44.78 -19.48 2.08
N LYS A 9 45.19 -19.66 0.82
CA LYS A 9 44.29 -19.61 -0.32
C LYS A 9 43.25 -20.75 -0.31
N ILE A 10 43.68 -21.93 0.14
CA ILE A 10 42.77 -23.08 0.34
C ILE A 10 41.80 -22.79 1.49
N PHE A 11 42.27 -22.21 2.58
CA PHE A 11 41.44 -21.82 3.71
C PHE A 11 40.37 -20.76 3.35
N GLU A 12 40.75 -19.72 2.58
CA GLU A 12 39.83 -18.73 2.09
C GLU A 12 38.77 -19.31 1.12
N THR A 13 39.19 -20.28 0.27
CA THR A 13 38.26 -20.97 -0.63
C THR A 13 37.28 -21.85 0.12
N ILE A 14 37.72 -22.52 1.19
CA ILE A 14 36.86 -23.39 2.03
C ILE A 14 35.91 -22.53 2.89
N LEU A 15 36.39 -21.42 3.48
CA LEU A 15 35.57 -20.53 4.31
C LEU A 15 34.63 -19.66 3.47
N GLY A 16 35.04 -19.19 2.29
CA GLY A 16 34.17 -18.47 1.36
C GLY A 16 33.01 -19.32 0.82
N GLY A 17 33.29 -20.61 0.56
CA GLY A 17 32.23 -21.55 0.17
C GLY A 17 31.30 -22.00 1.31
N ALA A 18 31.73 -21.87 2.57
CA ALA A 18 30.90 -22.22 3.73
C ALA A 18 29.89 -21.13 4.12
N LEU A 19 30.05 -19.88 3.65
CA LEU A 19 29.13 -18.78 3.94
C LEU A 19 27.98 -18.64 2.92
N GLU A 20 27.98 -19.39 1.82
CA GLU A 20 26.86 -19.48 0.86
C GLU A 20 26.08 -20.80 0.94
N ASN A 21 26.31 -21.60 1.94
CA ASN A 21 25.48 -22.79 2.14
C ASN A 21 24.13 -22.38 2.73
N LYS A 22 23.22 -21.91 1.88
CA LYS A 22 21.79 -22.03 2.14
C LYS A 22 21.54 -23.52 2.30
N GLY A 23 21.31 -23.96 3.54
CA GLY A 23 20.97 -25.36 3.86
C GLY A 23 19.82 -25.83 2.96
N PRO A 24 19.60 -27.14 2.82
CA PRO A 24 18.50 -27.64 2.00
C PRO A 24 17.22 -26.97 2.46
N LYS A 25 16.51 -26.30 1.53
CA LYS A 25 15.18 -25.75 1.80
C LYS A 25 14.36 -26.86 2.44
N VAL A 26 13.93 -26.66 3.68
CA VAL A 26 13.00 -27.57 4.33
C VAL A 26 11.75 -27.57 3.47
N LEU A 27 11.42 -28.70 2.89
CA LEU A 27 10.16 -28.90 2.15
C LEU A 27 9.01 -28.67 3.13
N GLY A 28 8.37 -27.49 3.08
CA GLY A 28 7.23 -27.19 3.92
C GLY A 28 7.11 -25.76 4.45
N GLU A 29 8.10 -24.89 4.24
CA GLU A 29 7.84 -23.44 4.42
C GLU A 29 7.08 -22.95 3.19
N GLU A 30 5.76 -22.87 3.30
CA GLU A 30 4.93 -22.11 2.36
C GLU A 30 5.42 -20.66 2.45
N GLU A 31 6.08 -20.16 1.40
CA GLU A 31 6.41 -18.75 1.29
C GLU A 31 5.07 -18.00 1.38
N GLU A 32 4.91 -17.16 2.39
CA GLU A 32 3.72 -16.30 2.47
C GLU A 32 3.59 -15.53 1.14
N PRO A 33 2.39 -15.45 0.59
CA PRO A 33 2.20 -14.82 -0.71
C PRO A 33 2.67 -13.36 -0.65
N GLU A 34 3.54 -12.99 -1.59
CA GLU A 34 4.07 -11.63 -1.74
C GLU A 34 2.89 -10.65 -1.93
N VAL A 35 2.72 -9.71 -0.99
CA VAL A 35 1.63 -8.73 -1.01
C VAL A 35 1.83 -7.68 -2.10
N THR A 36 3.07 -7.33 -2.40
CA THR A 36 3.44 -6.33 -3.40
C THR A 36 4.23 -6.95 -4.53
N LYS A 37 3.73 -6.85 -5.78
CA LYS A 37 4.42 -7.35 -6.96
C LYS A 37 4.49 -6.29 -8.06
N THR A 38 5.69 -6.06 -8.59
CA THR A 38 5.89 -5.14 -9.72
C THR A 38 5.99 -5.90 -11.04
N ILE A 39 5.20 -5.50 -12.04
CA ILE A 39 5.19 -6.08 -13.39
C ILE A 39 5.20 -4.93 -14.42
N GLY A 40 6.32 -4.70 -15.06
CA GLY A 40 6.47 -3.55 -15.98
C GLY A 40 6.31 -2.22 -15.25
N ASN A 41 5.31 -1.42 -15.64
CA ASN A 41 4.95 -0.16 -14.97
C ASN A 41 3.73 -0.30 -14.04
N GLU A 42 3.40 -1.51 -13.64
CA GLU A 42 2.27 -1.83 -12.77
C GLU A 42 2.76 -2.40 -11.43
N ILE A 43 2.11 -2.00 -10.34
CA ILE A 43 2.32 -2.57 -9.00
C ILE A 43 0.99 -3.17 -8.55
N HIS A 44 1.02 -4.44 -8.19
CA HIS A 44 -0.11 -5.15 -7.62
C HIS A 44 0.07 -5.19 -6.10
N PHE A 45 -0.87 -4.63 -5.37
CA PHE A 45 -0.94 -4.68 -3.91
C PHE A 45 -2.16 -5.50 -3.49
N TYR A 46 -1.94 -6.76 -3.13
CA TYR A 46 -2.98 -7.72 -2.80
C TYR A 46 -2.75 -8.27 -1.40
N GLY A 47 -3.37 -7.65 -0.40
CA GLY A 47 -3.23 -8.07 0.98
C GLY A 47 -3.56 -6.99 2.00
N GLU A 48 -3.21 -7.23 3.24
CA GLU A 48 -3.45 -6.33 4.35
C GLU A 48 -2.48 -5.15 4.34
N ILE A 49 -2.98 -3.98 4.74
CA ILE A 49 -2.16 -2.79 4.96
C ILE A 49 -1.56 -2.87 6.36
N THR A 50 -0.31 -3.30 6.45
CA THR A 50 0.51 -3.30 7.65
C THR A 50 1.69 -2.33 7.50
N PRO A 51 2.42 -1.99 8.56
CA PRO A 51 3.66 -1.21 8.45
C PRO A 51 4.70 -1.89 7.54
N GLU A 52 4.84 -3.22 7.62
CA GLU A 52 5.77 -4.02 6.83
C GLU A 52 5.41 -3.99 5.35
N ASN A 53 4.17 -4.33 5.00
CA ASN A 53 3.66 -4.31 3.62
C ASN A 53 3.70 -2.90 3.02
N THR A 54 3.51 -1.87 3.86
CA THR A 54 3.62 -0.47 3.46
C THR A 54 5.04 -0.11 3.09
N LEU A 55 6.04 -0.54 3.88
CA LEU A 55 7.45 -0.29 3.58
C LEU A 55 7.85 -0.97 2.27
N GLU A 56 7.50 -2.23 2.09
CA GLU A 56 7.77 -3.00 0.87
C GLU A 56 7.16 -2.32 -0.37
N PHE A 57 5.89 -1.90 -0.27
CA PHE A 57 5.24 -1.17 -1.34
C PHE A 57 5.97 0.15 -1.67
N VAL A 58 6.33 0.94 -0.65
CA VAL A 58 7.00 2.22 -0.84
C VAL A 58 8.37 2.04 -1.52
N GLU A 59 9.12 1.01 -1.14
CA GLU A 59 10.39 0.68 -1.80
C GLU A 59 10.19 0.32 -3.27
N SER A 60 9.25 -0.57 -3.56
CA SER A 60 8.91 -1.00 -4.93
C SER A 60 8.45 0.18 -5.78
N PHE A 61 7.58 1.03 -5.22
CA PHE A 61 7.08 2.24 -5.87
C PHE A 61 8.20 3.22 -6.19
N ARG A 62 9.12 3.49 -5.25
CA ARG A 62 10.24 4.41 -5.46
C ARG A 62 11.25 3.88 -6.47
N LYS A 63 11.55 2.58 -6.46
CA LYS A 63 12.40 1.94 -7.46
C LYS A 63 11.82 2.11 -8.87
N LEU A 64 10.52 1.85 -9.02
CA LEU A 64 9.81 2.00 -10.29
C LEU A 64 9.73 3.48 -10.74
N GLU A 65 9.39 4.41 -9.84
CA GLU A 65 9.34 5.85 -10.13
C GLU A 65 10.69 6.36 -10.68
N ILE A 66 11.79 6.00 -10.02
CA ILE A 66 13.16 6.38 -10.45
C ILE A 66 13.47 5.79 -11.83
N HIS A 67 13.12 4.53 -12.07
CA HIS A 67 13.33 3.87 -13.36
C HIS A 67 12.58 4.60 -14.49
N LEU A 68 11.31 4.89 -14.27
CA LEU A 68 10.47 5.58 -15.26
C LEU A 68 10.91 7.03 -15.52
N LEU A 69 11.40 7.74 -14.49
CA LEU A 69 11.95 9.08 -14.67
C LEU A 69 13.25 9.08 -15.48
N LYS A 70 14.10 8.05 -15.37
CA LYS A 70 15.26 7.87 -16.24
C LYS A 70 14.83 7.65 -17.69
N GLN A 71 13.87 6.76 -17.92
CA GLN A 71 13.33 6.53 -19.27
C GLN A 71 12.72 7.81 -19.87
N LYS A 72 12.01 8.62 -19.05
CA LYS A 72 11.47 9.92 -19.50
C LYS A 72 12.56 10.88 -19.94
N ALA A 73 13.71 10.87 -19.27
CA ALA A 73 14.85 11.72 -19.63
C ALA A 73 15.49 11.30 -20.95
N ASP A 74 15.50 10.00 -21.26
CA ASP A 74 16.12 9.42 -22.45
C ASP A 74 15.20 9.42 -23.69
N LEU A 75 13.89 9.45 -23.49
CA LEU A 75 12.88 9.27 -24.56
C LEU A 75 12.03 10.54 -24.76
N ILE A 76 12.27 11.25 -25.85
CA ILE A 76 11.52 12.49 -26.17
C ILE A 76 10.03 12.21 -26.33
N GLY A 77 9.20 12.93 -25.56
CA GLY A 77 7.74 12.82 -25.61
C GLY A 77 7.16 11.64 -24.81
N TYR A 78 7.99 10.88 -24.11
CA TYR A 78 7.51 9.80 -23.25
C TYR A 78 6.97 10.38 -21.92
N GLU A 79 5.69 10.13 -21.64
CA GLU A 79 5.02 10.50 -20.40
C GLU A 79 4.67 9.21 -19.62
N PRO A 80 5.53 8.81 -18.66
CA PRO A 80 5.32 7.60 -17.89
C PRO A 80 4.14 7.70 -16.93
N GLU A 81 3.49 6.56 -16.71
CA GLU A 81 2.51 6.40 -15.61
C GLU A 81 2.78 5.10 -14.85
N ILE A 82 2.52 5.13 -13.54
CA ILE A 82 2.50 3.94 -12.68
C ILE A 82 1.04 3.57 -12.44
N ARG A 83 0.70 2.30 -12.73
CA ARG A 83 -0.61 1.72 -12.42
C ARG A 83 -0.52 0.90 -11.15
N ILE A 84 -1.43 1.14 -10.23
CA ILE A 84 -1.47 0.44 -8.95
C ILE A 84 -2.79 -0.31 -8.82
N HIS A 85 -2.70 -1.61 -8.88
CA HIS A 85 -3.82 -2.53 -8.72
C HIS A 85 -4.01 -2.87 -7.26
N ILE A 86 -5.19 -2.59 -6.70
CA ILE A 86 -5.48 -2.71 -5.27
C ILE A 86 -6.56 -3.76 -5.06
N MET A 87 -6.26 -4.75 -4.22
CA MET A 87 -7.21 -5.70 -3.65
C MET A 87 -6.85 -5.91 -2.17
N SER A 88 -7.59 -5.25 -1.27
CA SER A 88 -7.24 -5.20 0.15
C SER A 88 -8.48 -4.92 1.00
N GLU A 89 -8.60 -5.63 2.11
CA GLU A 89 -9.60 -5.36 3.14
C GLU A 89 -9.23 -4.16 4.05
N GLY A 90 -8.06 -3.59 3.87
CA GLY A 90 -7.54 -2.48 4.65
C GLY A 90 -6.50 -2.91 5.66
N GLY A 91 -6.52 -2.32 6.85
CA GLY A 91 -5.56 -2.55 7.93
C GLY A 91 -5.22 -1.27 8.67
N ASP A 92 -3.92 -1.06 8.98
CA ASP A 92 -3.45 0.08 9.75
C ASP A 92 -3.74 1.43 9.10
N MET A 93 -4.36 2.31 9.86
CA MET A 93 -4.78 3.62 9.39
C MET A 93 -3.61 4.54 9.01
N PHE A 94 -2.52 4.54 9.80
CA PHE A 94 -1.38 5.41 9.55
C PHE A 94 -0.57 4.93 8.35
N SER A 95 -0.48 3.63 8.17
CA SER A 95 0.06 2.99 6.97
C SER A 95 -0.75 3.39 5.72
N GLY A 96 -2.08 3.36 5.81
CA GLY A 96 -2.96 3.83 4.75
C GLY A 96 -2.75 5.30 4.39
N PHE A 97 -2.59 6.20 5.37
CA PHE A 97 -2.23 7.59 5.13
C PHE A 97 -0.84 7.73 4.50
N THR A 98 0.12 6.92 4.93
CA THR A 98 1.47 6.91 4.37
C THR A 98 1.42 6.55 2.88
N LEU A 99 0.74 5.48 2.52
CA LEU A 99 0.54 5.08 1.13
C LEU A 99 -0.08 6.21 0.30
N LYS A 100 -1.17 6.79 0.78
CA LYS A 100 -1.81 7.93 0.11
C LYS A 100 -0.83 9.08 -0.12
N ASN A 101 -0.11 9.50 0.92
CA ASN A 101 0.81 10.62 0.83
C ASN A 101 1.98 10.35 -0.13
N VAL A 102 2.48 9.11 -0.16
CA VAL A 102 3.54 8.69 -1.10
C VAL A 102 3.07 8.81 -2.53
N LEU A 103 1.86 8.33 -2.83
CA LEU A 103 1.29 8.38 -4.17
C LEU A 103 1.00 9.81 -4.63
N GLU A 104 0.44 10.66 -3.77
CA GLU A 104 0.17 12.07 -4.08
C GLU A 104 1.44 12.90 -4.35
N LYS A 105 2.58 12.46 -3.82
CA LYS A 105 3.88 13.12 -4.02
C LYS A 105 4.70 12.51 -5.15
N SER A 106 4.11 11.62 -5.92
CA SER A 106 4.76 11.05 -7.09
C SER A 106 5.11 12.12 -8.13
N ARG A 107 6.27 11.95 -8.76
CA ARG A 107 6.75 12.77 -9.88
C ARG A 107 6.32 12.24 -11.24
N VAL A 108 5.71 11.06 -11.28
CA VAL A 108 5.06 10.47 -12.45
C VAL A 108 3.56 10.34 -12.19
N LYS A 109 2.77 10.30 -13.25
CA LYS A 109 1.33 10.07 -13.12
C LYS A 109 1.05 8.74 -12.43
N VAL A 110 0.16 8.75 -11.45
CA VAL A 110 -0.27 7.55 -10.71
C VAL A 110 -1.75 7.27 -11.02
N VAL A 111 -2.02 6.07 -11.52
CA VAL A 111 -3.37 5.56 -11.74
C VAL A 111 -3.63 4.45 -10.74
N THR A 112 -4.57 4.65 -9.83
CA THR A 112 -4.99 3.59 -8.88
C THR A 112 -6.21 2.85 -9.42
N ILE A 113 -6.23 1.52 -9.29
CA ILE A 113 -7.24 0.64 -9.88
C ILE A 113 -7.73 -0.34 -8.81
N ALA A 114 -8.96 -0.16 -8.33
CA ALA A 114 -9.59 -1.14 -7.46
C ALA A 114 -10.08 -2.34 -8.30
N GLN A 115 -9.58 -3.55 -8.03
CA GLN A 115 -9.88 -4.75 -8.82
C GLN A 115 -10.86 -5.71 -8.15
N GLY A 116 -10.95 -5.68 -6.82
CA GLY A 116 -11.85 -6.50 -6.02
C GLY A 116 -12.34 -5.72 -4.83
N ALA A 117 -12.09 -6.23 -3.62
CA ALA A 117 -12.30 -5.48 -2.39
C ALA A 117 -11.26 -4.37 -2.26
N CYS A 118 -11.72 -3.15 -1.99
CA CYS A 118 -10.87 -2.02 -1.62
C CYS A 118 -11.51 -1.34 -0.41
N CYS A 119 -11.12 -1.78 0.80
CA CYS A 119 -11.83 -1.50 2.02
C CYS A 119 -10.99 -0.68 3.01
N SER A 120 -11.67 0.12 3.85
CA SER A 120 -11.02 0.78 4.99
C SER A 120 -9.78 1.58 4.58
N ALA A 121 -8.62 1.33 5.19
CA ALA A 121 -7.35 2.00 4.90
C ALA A 121 -6.91 1.86 3.43
N ALA A 122 -7.30 0.78 2.72
CA ALA A 122 -7.02 0.62 1.29
C ALA A 122 -7.70 1.70 0.43
N THR A 123 -8.82 2.24 0.88
CA THR A 123 -9.47 3.37 0.17
C THR A 123 -8.62 4.65 0.24
N PHE A 124 -7.76 4.81 1.26
CA PHE A 124 -6.86 5.97 1.32
C PHE A 124 -5.77 5.85 0.26
N MET A 125 -5.16 4.67 0.13
CA MET A 125 -4.24 4.36 -0.95
C MET A 125 -4.89 4.62 -2.31
N PHE A 126 -6.11 4.13 -2.52
CA PHE A 126 -6.88 4.35 -3.73
C PHE A 126 -7.09 5.85 -4.04
N LEU A 127 -7.43 6.67 -3.03
CA LEU A 127 -7.60 8.11 -3.16
C LEU A 127 -6.29 8.88 -3.39
N GLY A 128 -5.14 8.25 -3.23
CA GLY A 128 -3.82 8.82 -3.51
C GLY A 128 -3.49 8.91 -5.00
N GLY A 129 -4.18 8.18 -5.87
CA GLY A 129 -4.02 8.27 -7.32
C GLY A 129 -4.47 9.61 -7.88
N SER A 130 -3.73 10.12 -8.87
CA SER A 130 -4.14 11.30 -9.65
C SER A 130 -5.28 10.97 -10.62
N GLU A 131 -5.38 9.72 -11.03
CA GLU A 131 -6.50 9.12 -11.75
C GLU A 131 -6.91 7.85 -10.99
N ARG A 132 -8.20 7.60 -10.88
CA ARG A 132 -8.75 6.46 -10.15
C ARG A 132 -9.68 5.68 -11.04
N ARG A 133 -9.47 4.38 -11.12
CA ARG A 133 -10.28 3.44 -11.91
C ARG A 133 -10.79 2.32 -11.03
N MET A 134 -11.85 1.67 -11.46
CA MET A 134 -12.47 0.60 -10.69
C MET A 134 -12.99 -0.48 -11.63
N GLY A 135 -12.73 -1.73 -11.31
CA GLY A 135 -13.32 -2.87 -11.99
C GLY A 135 -14.84 -2.88 -11.81
N GLU A 136 -15.58 -3.38 -12.80
CA GLU A 136 -17.05 -3.43 -12.78
C GLU A 136 -17.59 -4.17 -11.55
N ASN A 137 -16.91 -5.25 -11.16
CA ASN A 137 -17.26 -6.10 -10.01
C ASN A 137 -16.45 -5.78 -8.75
N ALA A 138 -15.73 -4.64 -8.73
CA ALA A 138 -15.03 -4.19 -7.54
C ALA A 138 -15.96 -3.42 -6.60
N TYR A 139 -15.64 -3.46 -5.30
CA TYR A 139 -16.41 -2.79 -4.25
C TYR A 139 -15.49 -2.02 -3.32
N LEU A 140 -15.94 -0.83 -2.92
CA LEU A 140 -15.30 -0.06 -1.86
C LEU A 140 -16.11 -0.14 -0.57
N LEU A 141 -15.41 -0.25 0.56
CA LEU A 141 -16.00 -0.12 1.88
C LEU A 141 -15.39 1.08 2.62
N ILE A 142 -16.23 2.05 2.94
CA ILE A 142 -15.88 3.22 3.76
C ILE A 142 -16.62 3.08 5.08
N HIS A 143 -15.89 3.00 6.17
CA HIS A 143 -16.44 2.88 7.52
C HIS A 143 -15.70 3.75 8.53
N GLN A 144 -16.23 3.85 9.75
CA GLN A 144 -15.59 4.58 10.83
C GLN A 144 -14.33 3.86 11.34
N LEU A 145 -13.49 4.59 12.08
CA LEU A 145 -12.36 4.02 12.80
C LEU A 145 -12.85 2.91 13.74
N SER A 146 -12.14 1.79 13.73
CA SER A 146 -12.28 0.70 14.69
C SER A 146 -10.99 0.59 15.49
N THR A 147 -11.10 0.47 16.81
CA THR A 147 -9.95 0.39 17.71
C THR A 147 -10.36 -0.17 19.05
N ASP A 148 -9.43 -0.77 19.75
CA ASP A 148 -9.62 -1.29 21.11
C ASP A 148 -8.86 -0.43 22.11
N PHE A 149 -9.47 -0.18 23.25
CA PHE A 149 -8.87 0.61 24.32
C PHE A 149 -8.84 -0.14 25.64
N TRP A 150 -7.71 -0.06 26.28
CA TRP A 150 -7.54 -0.50 27.66
C TRP A 150 -6.71 0.51 28.43
N GLY A 151 -7.17 0.93 29.62
CA GLY A 151 -6.43 1.87 30.43
C GLY A 151 -7.27 2.50 31.53
N LYS A 152 -6.69 3.49 32.24
CA LYS A 152 -7.38 4.27 33.25
C LYS A 152 -8.40 5.21 32.59
N TYR A 153 -9.35 5.67 33.38
CA TYR A 153 -10.42 6.57 32.93
C TYR A 153 -9.91 7.80 32.14
N GLN A 154 -8.82 8.41 32.58
CA GLN A 154 -8.27 9.57 31.87
C GLN A 154 -7.60 9.18 30.54
N ASP A 155 -6.97 8.01 30.48
CA ASP A 155 -6.38 7.47 29.25
C ASP A 155 -7.46 7.23 28.20
N LEU A 156 -8.56 6.58 28.58
CA LEU A 156 -9.71 6.37 27.70
C LEU A 156 -10.29 7.68 27.15
N LYS A 157 -10.38 8.73 27.98
CA LYS A 157 -10.82 10.06 27.52
C LYS A 157 -9.85 10.68 26.51
N ASN A 158 -8.56 10.53 26.71
CA ASN A 158 -7.54 11.06 25.81
C ASN A 158 -7.58 10.33 24.46
N GLU A 159 -7.73 9.01 24.50
CA GLU A 159 -7.87 8.18 23.28
C GLU A 159 -9.14 8.55 22.50
N MET A 160 -10.28 8.74 23.17
CA MET A 160 -11.49 9.21 22.49
C MET A 160 -11.29 10.55 21.78
N LYS A 161 -10.57 11.51 22.42
CA LYS A 161 -10.24 12.79 21.77
C LYS A 161 -9.31 12.61 20.55
N SER A 162 -8.40 11.64 20.60
CA SER A 162 -7.54 11.30 19.47
C SER A 162 -8.36 10.71 18.31
N CYS A 163 -9.27 9.79 18.62
CA CYS A 163 -10.20 9.22 17.64
C CYS A 163 -11.08 10.29 16.98
N ASP A 164 -11.58 11.24 17.74
CA ASP A 164 -12.37 12.36 17.17
C ASP A 164 -11.55 13.16 16.14
N LYS A 165 -10.26 13.42 16.42
CA LYS A 165 -9.35 14.08 15.47
C LYS A 165 -9.11 13.22 14.21
N PHE A 166 -8.91 11.91 14.38
CA PHE A 166 -8.73 11.00 13.25
C PHE A 166 -9.98 10.93 12.39
N MET A 167 -11.16 10.82 13.00
CA MET A 167 -12.44 10.86 12.30
C MET A 167 -12.67 12.17 11.54
N ALA A 168 -12.25 13.31 12.11
CA ALA A 168 -12.30 14.60 11.42
C ALA A 168 -11.35 14.62 10.21
N SER A 169 -10.14 14.07 10.33
CA SER A 169 -9.16 13.93 9.24
C SER A 169 -9.68 13.04 8.12
N LEU A 170 -10.27 11.89 8.46
CA LEU A 170 -10.92 10.99 7.49
C LEU A 170 -12.03 11.71 6.75
N LYS A 171 -12.93 12.39 7.48
CA LYS A 171 -14.00 13.16 6.86
C LYS A 171 -13.43 14.18 5.88
N ASN A 172 -12.45 14.98 6.29
CA ASN A 172 -11.83 15.98 5.43
C ASN A 172 -11.23 15.36 4.17
N MET A 173 -10.52 14.24 4.29
CA MET A 173 -9.94 13.53 3.15
C MET A 173 -11.01 13.14 2.12
N TYR A 174 -12.09 12.49 2.53
CA TYR A 174 -13.14 12.09 1.60
C TYR A 174 -13.88 13.29 1.00
N MET A 175 -14.15 14.33 1.80
CA MET A 175 -14.86 15.53 1.31
C MET A 175 -14.02 16.33 0.31
N THR A 176 -12.70 16.30 0.42
CA THR A 176 -11.80 17.00 -0.51
C THR A 176 -11.49 16.20 -1.77
N LYS A 177 -11.54 14.88 -1.70
CA LYS A 177 -11.14 13.97 -2.79
C LYS A 177 -12.31 13.40 -3.60
N THR A 178 -13.54 13.59 -3.14
CA THR A 178 -14.74 12.97 -3.74
C THR A 178 -15.91 13.95 -3.71
N GLU A 179 -16.98 13.61 -4.45
CA GLU A 179 -18.25 14.33 -4.41
C GLU A 179 -19.32 13.58 -3.59
N ILE A 180 -18.92 12.83 -2.56
CA ILE A 180 -19.88 12.18 -1.66
C ILE A 180 -20.63 13.26 -0.86
N PRO A 181 -21.97 13.33 -0.91
CA PRO A 181 -22.71 14.24 -0.05
C PRO A 181 -22.46 13.95 1.43
N GLU A 182 -22.24 14.98 2.25
CA GLU A 182 -21.88 14.82 3.67
C GLU A 182 -22.89 13.95 4.44
N LYS A 183 -24.20 14.10 4.15
CA LYS A 183 -25.25 13.26 4.75
C LYS A 183 -25.08 11.79 4.38
N LYS A 184 -24.63 11.50 3.16
CA LYS A 184 -24.35 10.11 2.71
C LYS A 184 -23.11 9.58 3.35
N PHE A 185 -22.02 10.38 3.43
CA PHE A 185 -20.78 10.03 4.11
C PHE A 185 -21.05 9.65 5.57
N LYS A 186 -21.77 10.49 6.33
CA LYS A 186 -22.18 10.19 7.72
C LYS A 186 -22.95 8.86 7.84
N LYS A 187 -23.74 8.50 6.83
CA LYS A 187 -24.45 7.22 6.81
C LYS A 187 -23.53 6.04 6.53
N LEU A 188 -22.56 6.21 5.61
CA LEU A 188 -21.57 5.17 5.30
C LEU A 188 -20.70 4.88 6.53
N MET A 189 -20.21 5.92 7.20
CA MET A 189 -19.39 5.79 8.41
C MET A 189 -20.08 5.05 9.57
N LYS A 190 -21.38 4.89 9.55
CA LYS A 190 -22.14 4.20 10.61
C LYS A 190 -22.64 2.80 10.22
N LYS A 191 -22.44 2.39 8.97
CA LYS A 191 -23.12 1.21 8.43
C LYS A 191 -22.23 0.50 7.42
N ASP A 192 -21.23 -0.15 7.73
CA ASP A 192 -20.34 -0.94 6.86
C ASP A 192 -20.98 -1.43 5.55
N LEU A 193 -21.26 -0.47 4.66
CA LEU A 193 -21.99 -0.69 3.40
C LEU A 193 -21.03 -0.55 2.22
N PHE A 194 -20.94 -1.61 1.45
CA PHE A 194 -20.16 -1.62 0.21
C PHE A 194 -20.76 -0.68 -0.85
N LEU A 195 -19.87 0.03 -1.52
CA LEU A 195 -20.14 0.88 -2.68
C LEU A 195 -19.74 0.13 -3.94
N SER A 196 -20.69 -0.10 -4.84
CA SER A 196 -20.42 -0.66 -6.18
C SER A 196 -19.70 0.37 -7.07
N ALA A 197 -19.09 -0.09 -8.14
CA ALA A 197 -18.41 0.76 -9.13
C ALA A 197 -19.31 1.92 -9.61
N SER A 198 -20.57 1.65 -9.93
CA SER A 198 -21.52 2.69 -10.37
C SER A 198 -21.77 3.78 -9.33
N LYS A 199 -21.76 3.43 -8.03
CA LYS A 199 -21.88 4.42 -6.95
C LYS A 199 -20.57 5.18 -6.74
N CYS A 200 -19.43 4.54 -6.91
CA CYS A 200 -18.12 5.19 -6.81
C CYS A 200 -17.95 6.22 -7.93
N LEU A 201 -18.30 5.88 -9.17
CA LEU A 201 -18.32 6.82 -10.30
C LEU A 201 -19.28 8.00 -10.04
N LYS A 202 -20.51 7.72 -9.57
CA LYS A 202 -21.48 8.76 -9.24
C LYS A 202 -20.97 9.80 -8.24
N TYR A 203 -20.14 9.39 -7.29
CA TYR A 203 -19.60 10.24 -6.25
C TYR A 203 -18.17 10.70 -6.54
N LYS A 204 -17.66 10.48 -7.74
CA LYS A 204 -16.29 10.77 -8.16
C LYS A 204 -15.24 10.23 -7.16
N ILE A 205 -15.47 9.03 -6.65
CA ILE A 205 -14.49 8.29 -5.88
C ILE A 205 -13.52 7.62 -6.84
N ALA A 206 -14.03 7.13 -7.97
CA ALA A 206 -13.30 6.54 -9.08
C ALA A 206 -13.53 7.35 -10.35
#